data_e50676b85b114a5a8802b562fac3ce80
#
_entry.id   e50676b85b114a5a8802b562fac3ce80
#
_cell.length_a   1.000
_cell.length_b   1.000
_cell.length_c   1.000
_cell.angle_alpha   90.00
_cell.angle_beta   90.00
_cell.angle_gamma   90.00
#
_symmetry.space_group_name_H-M   'P 1'
#
loop_
_entity.id
_entity.type
_entity.pdbx_description
1 polymer ?
#
loop_
_entity_poly.entity_id
_entity_poly.type
_entity_poly.pdbx_seq_one_letter_code
_entity_poly.pdbx_strand_id
1 'polypeptide(L)'
;MSRNEVKEGRLADFIQRSVATAIERDLKDPALRSLTITEARVSPDFHIAYVFWISQNRDEAAKALERAKGKLRSRVAKGCGLRTAPTLEFRYDELQDRAVRIEERIQEALRQDEEMEKQSSEKGFAGEENPYR
;
A
#
# COMPACT_ATOMS: atom_id res chain seq x y z
N MET A 1 -18.21 -5.64 -19.98
CA MET A 1 -16.82 -6.09 -19.84
C MET A 1 -16.52 -7.24 -20.79
N SER A 2 -15.38 -7.18 -21.47
CA SER A 2 -14.93 -8.28 -22.30
C SER A 2 -14.42 -9.44 -21.44
N ARG A 3 -14.31 -10.63 -22.01
CA ARG A 3 -13.71 -11.79 -21.33
C ARG A 3 -12.28 -11.49 -20.85
N ASN A 4 -11.52 -10.76 -21.66
CA ASN A 4 -10.13 -10.42 -21.33
C ASN A 4 -10.04 -9.47 -20.15
N GLU A 5 -10.92 -8.51 -20.05
CA GLU A 5 -10.96 -7.60 -18.89
C GLU A 5 -11.27 -8.33 -17.59
N VAL A 6 -12.17 -9.30 -17.62
CA VAL A 6 -12.47 -10.13 -16.44
C VAL A 6 -11.26 -10.97 -16.05
N LYS A 7 -10.58 -11.57 -17.01
CA LYS A 7 -9.37 -12.35 -16.77
C LYS A 7 -8.24 -11.50 -16.23
N GLU A 8 -8.05 -10.31 -16.79
CA GLU A 8 -7.06 -9.35 -16.30
C GLU A 8 -7.33 -8.99 -14.84
N GLY A 9 -8.57 -8.70 -14.49
CA GLY A 9 -8.96 -8.35 -13.12
C GLY A 9 -8.70 -9.50 -12.14
N ARG A 10 -9.07 -10.71 -12.50
CA ARG A 10 -8.83 -11.89 -11.66
C ARG A 10 -7.35 -12.18 -11.47
N LEU A 11 -6.58 -12.06 -12.54
CA LEU A 11 -5.14 -12.27 -12.48
C LEU A 11 -4.47 -11.19 -11.65
N ALA A 12 -4.87 -9.93 -11.80
CA ALA A 12 -4.36 -8.83 -11.01
C ALA A 12 -4.63 -9.05 -9.51
N ASP A 13 -5.84 -9.47 -9.15
CA ASP A 13 -6.21 -9.78 -7.77
C ASP A 13 -5.37 -10.93 -7.22
N PHE A 14 -5.19 -11.96 -8.01
CA PHE A 14 -4.36 -13.11 -7.64
C PHE A 14 -2.91 -12.68 -7.38
N ILE A 15 -2.33 -11.88 -8.28
CA ILE A 15 -0.96 -11.41 -8.16
C ILE A 15 -0.81 -10.52 -6.92
N GLN A 16 -1.73 -9.60 -6.70
CA GLN A 16 -1.71 -8.73 -5.53
C GLN A 16 -1.69 -9.54 -4.23
N ARG A 17 -2.58 -10.50 -4.10
CA ARG A 17 -2.65 -11.36 -2.91
C ARG A 17 -1.43 -12.25 -2.77
N SER A 18 -0.95 -12.82 -3.87
CA SER A 18 0.22 -13.70 -3.84
C SER A 18 1.47 -12.96 -3.39
N VAL A 19 1.69 -11.77 -3.94
CA VAL A 19 2.86 -10.95 -3.60
C VAL A 19 2.75 -10.47 -2.15
N ALA A 20 1.60 -9.96 -1.74
CA ALA A 20 1.39 -9.50 -0.37
C ALA A 20 1.58 -10.62 0.65
N THR A 21 1.04 -11.80 0.38
CA THR A 21 1.20 -12.97 1.24
C THR A 21 2.65 -13.44 1.31
N ALA A 22 3.34 -13.45 0.19
CA ALA A 22 4.75 -13.86 0.16
C ALA A 22 5.62 -12.91 0.97
N ILE A 23 5.39 -11.60 0.85
CA ILE A 23 6.10 -10.59 1.63
C ILE A 23 5.85 -10.76 3.12
N GLU A 24 4.60 -11.00 3.49
CA GLU A 24 4.21 -11.14 4.90
C GLU A 24 4.72 -12.43 5.53
N ARG A 25 4.64 -13.56 4.82
CA ARG A 25 4.86 -14.89 5.39
C ARG A 25 6.17 -15.55 5.01
N ASP A 26 6.59 -15.41 3.75
CA ASP A 26 7.70 -16.18 3.20
C ASP A 26 9.02 -15.43 3.19
N LEU A 27 8.98 -14.12 3.15
CA LEU A 27 10.17 -13.28 3.07
C LEU A 27 10.49 -12.70 4.44
N LYS A 28 11.73 -12.86 4.87
CA LYS A 28 12.19 -12.43 6.19
C LYS A 28 12.98 -11.13 6.16
N ASP A 29 13.00 -10.43 5.05
CA ASP A 29 13.73 -9.17 4.94
C ASP A 29 13.03 -8.08 5.76
N PRO A 30 13.68 -7.51 6.78
CA PRO A 30 13.06 -6.47 7.60
C PRO A 30 12.61 -5.25 6.82
N ALA A 31 13.29 -4.92 5.72
CA ALA A 31 12.93 -3.78 4.88
C ALA A 31 11.57 -3.94 4.20
N LEU A 32 11.09 -5.18 4.06
CA LEU A 32 9.77 -5.45 3.47
C LEU A 32 8.62 -5.33 4.47
N ARG A 33 8.90 -5.24 5.76
CA ARG A 33 7.84 -5.18 6.79
C ARG A 33 7.05 -3.88 6.76
N SER A 34 7.68 -2.78 6.35
CA SER A 34 7.03 -1.48 6.23
C SER A 34 6.34 -1.28 4.89
N LEU A 35 6.44 -2.28 4.00
CA LEU A 35 5.93 -2.19 2.64
C LEU A 35 4.50 -2.69 2.58
N THR A 36 3.66 -1.94 1.87
CA THR A 36 2.28 -2.34 1.60
C THR A 36 2.07 -2.39 0.10
N ILE A 37 1.54 -3.51 -0.39
CA ILE A 37 1.10 -3.63 -1.79
C ILE A 37 -0.27 -2.98 -1.91
N THR A 38 -0.37 -1.96 -2.75
CA THR A 38 -1.61 -1.19 -2.87
C THR A 38 -2.50 -1.67 -4.01
N GLU A 39 -1.90 -2.09 -5.12
CA GLU A 39 -2.64 -2.49 -6.30
C GLU A 39 -1.76 -3.35 -7.20
N ALA A 40 -2.39 -4.16 -8.04
CA ALA A 40 -1.71 -4.83 -9.13
C ALA A 40 -2.51 -4.63 -10.41
N ARG A 41 -1.82 -4.48 -11.52
CA ARG A 41 -2.41 -4.38 -12.87
C ARG A 41 -1.65 -5.26 -13.82
N VAL A 42 -2.36 -5.84 -14.76
CA VAL A 42 -1.77 -6.75 -15.75
C VAL A 42 -1.94 -6.14 -17.13
N SER A 43 -0.88 -6.20 -17.95
CA SER A 43 -0.96 -5.73 -19.34
C SER A 43 -1.95 -6.60 -20.13
N PRO A 44 -2.58 -6.06 -21.18
CA PRO A 44 -3.58 -6.81 -21.96
C PRO A 44 -3.06 -8.10 -22.57
N ASP A 45 -1.77 -8.20 -22.85
CA ASP A 45 -1.12 -9.41 -23.37
C ASP A 45 -0.65 -10.38 -22.29
N PHE A 46 -0.90 -10.07 -21.01
CA PHE A 46 -0.50 -10.87 -19.86
C PHE A 46 1.02 -11.05 -19.68
N HIS A 47 1.82 -10.23 -20.33
CA HIS A 47 3.29 -10.35 -20.25
C HIS A 47 3.88 -9.60 -19.04
N ILE A 48 3.25 -8.52 -18.61
CA ILE A 48 3.75 -7.69 -17.52
C ILE A 48 2.68 -7.51 -16.46
N ALA A 49 3.07 -7.67 -15.21
CA ALA A 49 2.25 -7.32 -14.06
C ALA A 49 2.91 -6.17 -13.33
N TYR A 50 2.20 -5.05 -13.25
CA TYR A 50 2.63 -3.88 -12.49
C TYR A 50 2.13 -4.03 -11.07
N VAL A 51 3.04 -4.03 -10.11
CA VAL A 51 2.72 -4.16 -8.69
C VAL A 51 3.06 -2.85 -8.02
N PHE A 52 2.04 -2.14 -7.57
CA PHE A 52 2.18 -0.85 -6.90
C PHE A 52 2.34 -1.04 -5.40
N TRP A 53 3.18 -0.23 -4.81
CA TRP A 53 3.50 -0.36 -3.40
C TRP A 53 3.82 1.00 -2.77
N ILE A 54 3.70 1.08 -1.45
CA ILE A 54 4.14 2.21 -0.64
C ILE A 54 4.95 1.72 0.54
N SER A 55 5.81 2.57 1.07
CA SER A 55 6.57 2.29 2.29
C SER A 55 7.05 3.59 2.91
N GLN A 56 7.19 3.61 4.22
CA GLN A 56 7.83 4.71 4.94
C GLN A 56 9.34 4.77 4.67
N ASN A 57 9.94 3.63 4.31
CA ASN A 57 11.35 3.51 3.97
C ASN A 57 11.52 3.12 2.50
N ARG A 58 11.13 4.04 1.62
CA ARG A 58 11.04 3.79 0.18
C ARG A 58 12.30 3.17 -0.43
N ASP A 59 13.46 3.77 -0.17
CA ASP A 59 14.71 3.32 -0.79
C ASP A 59 15.12 1.91 -0.33
N GLU A 60 15.01 1.63 0.95
CA GLU A 60 15.32 0.33 1.51
C GLU A 60 14.35 -0.75 1.01
N ALA A 61 13.07 -0.39 0.96
CA ALA A 61 12.04 -1.30 0.46
C ALA A 61 12.24 -1.60 -1.03
N ALA A 62 12.58 -0.59 -1.83
CA ALA A 62 12.85 -0.78 -3.25
C ALA A 62 14.00 -1.76 -3.49
N LYS A 63 15.09 -1.62 -2.73
CA LYS A 63 16.23 -2.54 -2.81
C LYS A 63 15.83 -3.96 -2.40
N ALA A 64 15.04 -4.07 -1.34
CA ALA A 64 14.55 -5.37 -0.86
C ALA A 64 13.64 -6.04 -1.88
N LEU A 65 12.79 -5.30 -2.57
CA LEU A 65 11.95 -5.82 -3.65
C LEU A 65 12.78 -6.33 -4.82
N GLU A 66 13.84 -5.61 -5.20
CA GLU A 66 14.73 -6.08 -6.25
C GLU A 66 15.40 -7.41 -5.88
N ARG A 67 15.83 -7.55 -4.64
CA ARG A 67 16.41 -8.81 -4.15
C ARG A 67 15.39 -9.95 -4.15
N ALA A 68 14.14 -9.65 -3.85
CA ALA A 68 13.07 -10.64 -3.71
C ALA A 68 12.33 -10.94 -5.01
N LYS A 69 12.60 -10.19 -6.08
CA LYS A 69 11.84 -10.24 -7.34
C LYS A 69 11.72 -11.65 -7.92
N GLY A 70 12.81 -12.39 -7.93
CA GLY A 70 12.82 -13.77 -8.45
C GLY A 70 11.93 -14.71 -7.63
N LYS A 71 11.99 -14.60 -6.31
CA LYS A 71 11.14 -15.40 -5.41
C LYS A 71 9.67 -15.05 -5.56
N LEU A 72 9.36 -13.76 -5.68
CA LEU A 72 8.00 -13.29 -5.87
C LEU A 72 7.44 -13.77 -7.21
N ARG A 73 8.23 -13.70 -8.27
CA ARG A 73 7.82 -14.22 -9.57
C ARG A 73 7.54 -15.72 -9.52
N SER A 74 8.39 -16.48 -8.85
CA SER A 74 8.20 -17.93 -8.67
C SER A 74 6.90 -18.22 -7.91
N ARG A 75 6.61 -17.44 -6.90
CA ARG A 75 5.38 -17.59 -6.13
C ARG A 75 4.14 -17.36 -6.98
N VAL A 76 4.15 -16.29 -7.80
CA VAL A 76 3.08 -16.00 -8.73
C VAL A 76 2.94 -17.11 -9.78
N ALA A 77 4.04 -17.59 -10.32
CA ALA A 77 4.03 -18.63 -11.35
C ALA A 77 3.34 -19.92 -10.90
N LYS A 78 3.42 -20.24 -9.62
CA LYS A 78 2.84 -21.48 -9.09
C LYS A 78 1.32 -21.54 -9.17
N GLY A 79 0.65 -20.42 -9.25
CA GLY A 79 -0.81 -20.42 -9.21
C GLY A 79 -1.49 -19.49 -10.20
N CYS A 80 -0.75 -18.84 -11.10
CA CYS A 80 -1.35 -17.85 -12.00
C CYS A 80 -2.19 -18.47 -13.13
N GLY A 81 -2.08 -19.76 -13.37
CA GLY A 81 -2.85 -20.45 -14.40
C GLY A 81 -2.40 -20.14 -15.83
N LEU A 82 -1.30 -19.45 -16.00
CA LEU A 82 -0.75 -19.11 -17.32
C LEU A 82 0.43 -20.02 -17.65
N ARG A 83 0.63 -20.23 -18.93
CA ARG A 83 1.74 -21.01 -19.44
C ARG A 83 3.08 -20.39 -19.05
N THR A 84 3.14 -19.06 -19.13
CA THR A 84 4.31 -18.29 -18.73
C THR A 84 3.85 -17.21 -17.76
N ALA A 85 4.46 -17.14 -16.59
CA ALA A 85 4.12 -16.10 -15.61
C ALA A 85 4.50 -14.71 -16.14
N PRO A 86 3.71 -13.69 -15.83
CA PRO A 86 4.07 -12.32 -16.19
C PRO A 86 5.35 -11.89 -15.51
N THR A 87 6.09 -11.01 -16.15
CA THR A 87 7.21 -10.32 -15.50
C THR A 87 6.65 -9.33 -14.50
N LEU A 88 7.13 -9.38 -13.25
CA LEU A 88 6.71 -8.42 -12.24
C LEU A 88 7.51 -7.13 -12.38
N GLU A 89 6.80 -6.02 -12.41
CA GLU A 89 7.39 -4.70 -12.41
C GLU A 89 6.84 -3.93 -11.21
N PHE A 90 7.71 -3.61 -10.27
CA PHE A 90 7.32 -2.90 -9.06
C PHE A 90 7.39 -1.41 -9.29
N ARG A 91 6.31 -0.71 -8.98
CA ARG A 91 6.22 0.75 -9.11
C ARG A 91 5.72 1.36 -7.80
N TYR A 92 6.37 2.42 -7.38
CA TYR A 92 5.94 3.14 -6.20
C TYR A 92 4.60 3.83 -6.47
N ASP A 93 3.65 3.66 -5.56
CA ASP A 93 2.33 4.26 -5.71
C ASP A 93 2.33 5.68 -5.14
N GLU A 94 2.73 6.64 -5.95
CA GLU A 94 2.81 8.04 -5.56
C GLU A 94 1.46 8.60 -5.12
N LEU A 95 0.40 8.20 -5.79
CA LEU A 95 -0.95 8.67 -5.49
C LEU A 95 -1.40 8.19 -4.12
N GLN A 96 -1.23 6.92 -3.83
CA GLN A 96 -1.59 6.35 -2.54
C GLN A 96 -0.71 6.89 -1.41
N ASP A 97 0.57 7.11 -1.68
CA ASP A 97 1.49 7.70 -0.72
C ASP A 97 1.03 9.10 -0.31
N ARG A 98 0.62 9.93 -1.27
CA ARG A 98 0.07 11.25 -0.97
C ARG A 98 -1.20 11.17 -0.15
N ALA A 99 -2.09 10.24 -0.50
CA ALA A 99 -3.35 10.06 0.23
C ALA A 99 -3.09 9.69 1.69
N VAL A 100 -2.17 8.77 1.94
CA VAL A 100 -1.79 8.38 3.30
C VAL A 100 -1.19 9.56 4.07
N ARG A 101 -0.32 10.33 3.46
CA ARG A 101 0.29 11.51 4.10
C ARG A 101 -0.73 12.59 4.45
N ILE A 102 -1.69 12.82 3.57
CA ILE A 102 -2.78 13.77 3.82
C ILE A 102 -3.61 13.29 5.01
N GLU A 103 -3.96 12.02 5.04
CA GLU A 103 -4.72 11.44 6.15
C GLU A 103 -3.98 11.55 7.48
N GLU A 104 -2.68 11.29 7.49
CA GLU A 104 -1.85 11.45 8.68
C GLU A 104 -1.86 12.90 9.19
N ARG A 105 -1.79 13.87 8.29
CA ARG A 105 -1.86 15.29 8.65
C ARG A 105 -3.21 15.67 9.24
N ILE A 106 -4.28 15.14 8.69
CA ILE A 106 -5.63 15.36 9.20
C ILE A 106 -5.76 14.79 10.62
N GLN A 107 -5.30 13.57 10.83
CA GLN A 107 -5.34 12.93 12.14
C GLN A 107 -4.51 13.69 13.17
N GLU A 108 -3.35 14.18 12.79
CA GLU A 108 -2.49 14.97 13.68
C GLU A 108 -3.17 16.29 14.06
N ALA A 109 -3.78 16.98 13.09
CA ALA A 109 -4.50 18.22 13.34
C ALA A 109 -5.67 18.00 14.31
N LEU A 110 -6.42 16.91 14.13
CA LEU A 110 -7.54 16.55 15.02
C LEU A 110 -7.06 16.25 16.44
N ARG A 111 -5.93 15.54 16.58
CA ARG A 111 -5.37 15.28 17.91
C ARG A 111 -4.92 16.55 18.62
N GLN A 112 -4.31 17.47 17.88
CA GLN A 112 -3.92 18.76 18.45
C GLN A 112 -5.13 19.56 18.90
N ASP A 113 -6.20 19.58 18.14
CA ASP A 113 -7.44 20.24 18.51
C ASP A 113 -8.06 19.63 19.78
N GLU A 114 -8.09 18.33 19.88
CA GLU A 114 -8.58 17.63 21.07
C GLU A 114 -7.74 17.96 22.30
N GLU A 115 -6.43 17.99 22.17
CA GLU A 115 -5.53 18.37 23.26
C GLU A 115 -5.75 19.81 23.69
N MET A 116 -5.94 20.70 22.76
CA MET A 116 -6.23 22.13 23.07
C MET A 116 -7.55 22.27 23.81
N GLU A 117 -8.59 21.59 23.37
CA GLU A 117 -9.88 21.59 24.05
C GLU A 117 -9.76 21.00 25.46
N LYS A 118 -9.03 19.92 25.61
CA LYS A 118 -8.81 19.29 26.90
C LYS A 118 -8.05 20.21 27.85
N GLN A 119 -7.01 20.86 27.36
CA GLN A 119 -6.23 21.82 28.15
C GLN A 119 -7.09 23.02 28.57
N SER A 120 -7.92 23.53 27.68
CA SER A 120 -8.84 24.61 28.00
C SER A 120 -9.82 24.21 29.09
N SER A 121 -10.36 23.01 29.04
CA SER A 121 -11.26 22.49 30.08
C SER A 121 -10.52 22.33 31.41
N GLU A 122 -9.32 21.83 31.42
CA GLU A 122 -8.52 21.62 32.62
C GLU A 122 -8.10 22.92 33.28
N LYS A 123 -7.93 24.00 32.51
CA LYS A 123 -7.58 25.33 33.03
C LYS A 123 -8.77 26.11 33.60
N GLY A 124 -9.93 25.49 33.61
CA GLY A 124 -11.09 26.09 34.23
C GLY A 124 -11.62 27.31 33.52
N PHE A 125 -11.86 27.21 32.26
CA PHE A 125 -12.51 28.25 31.48
C PHE A 125 -13.99 28.45 31.86
N ALA A 126 -14.37 28.00 33.01
CA ALA A 126 -15.70 28.12 33.50
C ALA A 126 -16.10 29.60 33.57
N GLY A 127 -17.07 30.02 32.79
CA GLY A 127 -17.52 31.38 32.74
C GLY A 127 -16.99 32.22 31.61
N GLU A 128 -16.01 31.72 30.86
CA GLU A 128 -15.57 32.42 29.68
C GLU A 128 -16.57 32.25 28.54
N GLU A 129 -17.02 33.36 28.01
CA GLU A 129 -17.97 33.30 26.92
C GLU A 129 -17.29 32.85 25.62
N ASN A 130 -17.93 31.94 24.94
CA ASN A 130 -17.54 31.57 23.62
C ASN A 130 -17.86 32.75 22.67
N PRO A 131 -16.85 33.33 22.01
CA PRO A 131 -17.06 34.47 21.11
C PRO A 131 -17.94 34.14 19.89
N TYR A 132 -18.22 32.89 19.67
CA TYR A 132 -19.05 32.42 18.55
C TYR A 132 -20.47 32.10 18.91
N ARG A 133 -20.89 32.49 20.09
CA ARG A 133 -22.30 32.39 20.46
C ARG A 133 -23.13 33.48 19.80
#